data_0298f36ff5101d9b06b744d3df598284
#
_entry.id   0298f36ff5101d9b06b744d3df598284
#
_cell.length_a   1.000
_cell.length_b   1.000
_cell.length_c   1.000
_cell.angle_alpha   90.00
_cell.angle_beta   90.00
_cell.angle_gamma   90.00
#
_symmetry.space_group_name_H-M   'P 1'
#
loop_
_entity.id
_entity.type
_entity.pdbx_description
1 polymer ?
#
loop_
_entity_poly.entity_id
_entity_poly.type
_entity_poly.pdbx_seq_one_letter_code
_entity_poly.pdbx_strand_id
1 'polypeptide(L)'
;MTGVRRVLFRSNSPISENKLAETLGISRTPIRQALQRLEAEGLITKSDSSRFTVSLVTPKQVEETCDLLQIIDTFLFTQAAKKMKKEHRDELVKITQEMIDEAKKDHRDNWSKADNKFHDLIFKTADNQMMANIALVNRRKIQRFWTRSAQYESRLEVCSKEHEVLANAIVHQDVAAIEPAVAEHINHMRTSILKIISTAAPILG
;
A
#
# COMPACT_ATOMS: atom_id res chain seq x y z
N MET A 1 -14.54 -16.08 17.74
CA MET A 1 -14.34 -15.79 16.30
C MET A 1 -14.90 -14.40 16.01
N THR A 2 -14.09 -13.37 16.15
CA THR A 2 -14.49 -11.98 15.88
C THR A 2 -14.17 -11.67 14.41
N GLY A 3 -15.19 -11.84 13.57
CA GLY A 3 -15.10 -11.44 12.16
C GLY A 3 -14.87 -9.92 12.08
N VAL A 4 -13.72 -9.52 11.56
CA VAL A 4 -13.45 -8.11 11.26
C VAL A 4 -14.46 -7.65 10.21
N ARG A 5 -15.44 -6.85 10.61
CA ARG A 5 -16.39 -6.23 9.67
C ARG A 5 -15.66 -5.17 8.88
N ARG A 6 -15.38 -5.47 7.61
CA ARG A 6 -14.83 -4.48 6.67
C ARG A 6 -15.92 -3.46 6.32
N VAL A 7 -15.67 -2.21 6.67
CA VAL A 7 -16.46 -1.07 6.17
C VAL A 7 -15.75 -0.54 4.94
N LEU A 8 -16.33 -0.75 3.75
CA LEU A 8 -15.78 -0.24 2.50
C LEU A 8 -16.25 1.21 2.30
N PHE A 9 -15.32 2.14 2.29
CA PHE A 9 -15.58 3.53 1.97
C PHE A 9 -15.27 3.82 0.50
N ARG A 10 -16.17 4.51 -0.19
CA ARG A 10 -15.92 5.05 -1.53
C ARG A 10 -15.29 6.44 -1.40
N SER A 11 -14.48 6.83 -2.38
CA SER A 11 -13.99 8.20 -2.48
C SER A 11 -15.18 9.18 -2.43
N ASN A 12 -14.99 10.32 -1.80
CA ASN A 12 -16.01 11.34 -1.55
C ASN A 12 -17.23 10.89 -0.72
N SER A 13 -17.18 9.73 -0.07
CA SER A 13 -18.28 9.31 0.81
C SER A 13 -18.16 9.93 2.20
N PRO A 14 -19.27 10.39 2.78
CA PRO A 14 -19.27 10.93 4.15
C PRO A 14 -19.06 9.81 5.16
N ILE A 15 -18.32 10.12 6.21
CA ILE A 15 -18.02 9.20 7.33
C ILE A 15 -18.80 9.68 8.55
N SER A 16 -19.65 8.81 9.10
CA SER A 16 -20.39 9.06 10.34
C SER A 16 -19.74 8.39 11.53
N GLU A 17 -19.26 9.18 12.50
CA GLU A 17 -18.71 8.68 13.78
C GLU A 17 -19.69 7.75 14.50
N ASN A 18 -20.99 8.14 14.53
CA ASN A 18 -22.03 7.36 15.21
C ASN A 18 -22.24 6.00 14.56
N LYS A 19 -22.38 5.99 13.20
CA LYS A 19 -22.55 4.75 12.45
C LYS A 19 -21.35 3.81 12.59
N LEU A 20 -20.12 4.37 12.63
CA LEU A 20 -18.91 3.57 12.87
C LEU A 20 -18.88 2.98 14.27
N ALA A 21 -19.20 3.78 15.30
CA ALA A 21 -19.27 3.32 16.69
C ALA A 21 -20.28 2.17 16.84
N GLU A 22 -21.46 2.34 16.28
CA GLU A 22 -22.51 1.31 16.26
C GLU A 22 -22.06 0.03 15.51
N THR A 23 -21.52 0.18 14.30
CA THR A 23 -21.09 -0.95 13.47
C THR A 23 -19.97 -1.76 14.11
N LEU A 24 -19.03 -1.08 14.77
CA LEU A 24 -17.85 -1.70 15.39
C LEU A 24 -18.10 -2.12 16.85
N GLY A 25 -19.19 -1.67 17.47
CA GLY A 25 -19.53 -1.98 18.87
C GLY A 25 -18.59 -1.32 19.88
N ILE A 26 -18.03 -0.14 19.55
CA ILE A 26 -17.09 0.60 20.41
C ILE A 26 -17.57 2.04 20.64
N SER A 27 -17.03 2.72 21.67
CA SER A 27 -17.39 4.09 21.98
C SER A 27 -16.89 5.08 20.91
N ARG A 28 -17.43 6.31 20.91
CA ARG A 28 -17.10 7.36 19.93
C ARG A 28 -15.68 7.90 20.08
N THR A 29 -15.11 7.88 21.28
CA THR A 29 -13.78 8.45 21.55
C THR A 29 -12.69 7.78 20.73
N PRO A 30 -12.49 6.44 20.74
CA PRO A 30 -11.49 5.81 19.89
C PRO A 30 -11.78 5.97 18.40
N ILE A 31 -13.06 6.05 17.98
CA ILE A 31 -13.42 6.36 16.60
C ILE A 31 -12.91 7.73 16.18
N ARG A 32 -13.15 8.76 17.00
CA ARG A 32 -12.69 10.12 16.72
C ARG A 32 -11.18 10.21 16.64
N GLN A 33 -10.46 9.56 17.57
CA GLN A 33 -9.00 9.49 17.54
C GLN A 33 -8.47 8.81 16.26
N ALA A 34 -9.10 7.71 15.84
CA ALA A 34 -8.75 7.04 14.59
C ALA A 34 -9.00 7.94 13.37
N LEU A 35 -10.14 8.63 13.31
CA LEU A 35 -10.45 9.56 12.22
C LEU A 35 -9.47 10.75 12.18
N GLN A 36 -9.08 11.30 13.33
CA GLN A 36 -8.05 12.35 13.38
C GLN A 36 -6.70 11.88 12.83
N ARG A 37 -6.31 10.63 13.12
CA ARG A 37 -5.10 10.04 12.52
C ARG A 37 -5.21 9.88 11.01
N LEU A 38 -6.33 9.37 10.53
CA LEU A 38 -6.59 9.24 9.09
C LEU A 38 -6.61 10.59 8.37
N GLU A 39 -7.12 11.65 9.04
CA GLU A 39 -7.08 13.03 8.54
C GLU A 39 -5.64 13.54 8.46
N ALA A 40 -4.85 13.37 9.51
CA ALA A 40 -3.43 13.73 9.53
C ALA A 40 -2.61 13.00 8.43
N GLU A 41 -2.99 11.77 8.09
CA GLU A 41 -2.40 11.00 6.99
C GLU A 41 -2.96 11.42 5.60
N GLY A 42 -3.97 12.31 5.55
CA GLY A 42 -4.59 12.77 4.31
C GLY A 42 -5.52 11.74 3.63
N LEU A 43 -5.89 10.66 4.33
CA LEU A 43 -6.79 9.63 3.83
C LEU A 43 -8.26 10.05 3.86
N ILE A 44 -8.58 10.97 4.76
CA ILE A 44 -9.87 11.63 4.88
C ILE A 44 -9.66 13.12 5.03
N THR A 45 -10.68 13.91 4.70
CA THR A 45 -10.74 15.35 4.91
C THR A 45 -11.87 15.69 5.86
N LYS A 46 -11.70 16.76 6.63
CA LYS A 46 -12.74 17.30 7.48
C LYS A 46 -13.26 18.60 6.87
N SER A 47 -14.57 18.70 6.69
CA SER A 47 -15.23 19.92 6.23
C SER A 47 -15.42 20.93 7.39
N ASP A 48 -15.73 22.18 7.07
CA ASP A 48 -16.07 23.24 8.03
C ASP A 48 -17.23 22.84 8.96
N SER A 49 -18.14 21.99 8.49
CA SER A 49 -19.23 21.39 9.27
C SER A 49 -18.78 20.22 10.18
N SER A 50 -17.49 20.05 10.38
CA SER A 50 -16.90 18.96 11.19
C SER A 50 -17.24 17.53 10.70
N ARG A 51 -17.64 17.38 9.44
CA ARG A 51 -17.91 16.07 8.82
C ARG A 51 -16.66 15.55 8.15
N PHE A 52 -16.35 14.28 8.41
CA PHE A 52 -15.29 13.58 7.71
C PHE A 52 -15.76 13.02 6.38
N THR A 53 -14.91 13.11 5.37
CA THR A 53 -15.17 12.59 4.03
C THR A 53 -13.93 11.88 3.51
N VAL A 54 -14.09 10.78 2.79
CA VAL A 54 -12.95 10.07 2.18
C VAL A 54 -12.30 10.95 1.13
N SER A 55 -11.01 11.21 1.27
CA SER A 55 -10.25 12.07 0.34
C SER A 55 -10.35 11.55 -1.10
N LEU A 56 -10.56 12.44 -2.04
CA LEU A 56 -10.34 12.15 -3.45
C LEU A 56 -8.83 12.08 -3.70
N VAL A 57 -8.44 11.21 -4.64
CA VAL A 57 -7.08 11.18 -5.17
C VAL A 57 -7.17 11.48 -6.65
N THR A 58 -6.49 12.52 -7.08
CA THR A 58 -6.43 12.94 -8.48
C THR A 58 -5.35 12.18 -9.24
N PRO A 59 -5.45 12.06 -10.58
CA PRO A 59 -4.35 11.48 -11.39
C PRO A 59 -3.00 12.14 -11.09
N LYS A 60 -2.95 13.47 -10.97
CA LYS A 60 -1.72 14.20 -10.64
C LYS A 60 -1.12 13.75 -9.30
N GLN A 61 -1.96 13.57 -8.26
CA GLN A 61 -1.49 13.09 -6.97
C GLN A 61 -0.96 11.65 -7.03
N VAL A 62 -1.51 10.80 -7.90
CA VAL A 62 -0.96 9.45 -8.13
C VAL A 62 0.42 9.54 -8.74
N GLU A 63 0.60 10.36 -9.77
CA GLU A 63 1.89 10.56 -10.43
C GLU A 63 2.94 11.07 -9.45
N GLU A 64 2.66 12.17 -8.74
CA GLU A 64 3.55 12.75 -7.74
C GLU A 64 3.90 11.75 -6.61
N THR A 65 2.92 10.94 -6.17
CA THR A 65 3.15 9.91 -5.15
C THR A 65 4.04 8.78 -5.68
N CYS A 66 3.83 8.34 -6.91
CA CYS A 66 4.65 7.31 -7.54
C CYS A 66 6.08 7.79 -7.77
N ASP A 67 6.28 9.04 -8.20
CA ASP A 67 7.62 9.64 -8.36
C ASP A 67 8.37 9.66 -7.02
N LEU A 68 7.70 10.11 -5.95
CA LEU A 68 8.26 10.10 -4.60
C LEU A 68 8.62 8.69 -4.13
N LEU A 69 7.70 7.74 -4.31
CA LEU A 69 7.92 6.35 -3.89
C LEU A 69 9.06 5.70 -4.67
N GLN A 70 9.19 5.98 -5.97
CA GLN A 70 10.29 5.45 -6.77
C GLN A 70 11.65 5.86 -6.19
N ILE A 71 11.81 7.13 -5.85
CA ILE A 71 13.07 7.66 -5.26
C ILE A 71 13.34 7.02 -3.89
N ILE A 72 12.33 7.02 -3.02
CA ILE A 72 12.49 6.53 -1.64
C ILE A 72 12.71 5.03 -1.61
N ASP A 73 11.94 4.25 -2.38
CA ASP A 73 12.05 2.79 -2.40
C ASP A 73 13.38 2.35 -3.02
N THR A 74 13.86 3.01 -4.09
CA THR A 74 15.20 2.75 -4.64
C THR A 74 16.28 2.91 -3.58
N PHE A 75 16.22 3.98 -2.80
CA PHE A 75 17.16 4.17 -1.69
C PHE A 75 17.02 3.09 -0.62
N LEU A 76 15.80 2.85 -0.11
CA LEU A 76 15.56 1.90 0.98
C LEU A 76 15.93 0.45 0.58
N PHE A 77 15.57 0.03 -0.63
CA PHE A 77 15.89 -1.31 -1.14
C PHE A 77 17.39 -1.48 -1.36
N THR A 78 18.07 -0.44 -1.85
CA THR A 78 19.54 -0.42 -1.98
C THR A 78 20.22 -0.54 -0.60
N GLN A 79 19.74 0.20 0.41
CA GLN A 79 20.29 0.08 1.76
C GLN A 79 20.02 -1.30 2.37
N ALA A 80 18.83 -1.84 2.15
CA ALA A 80 18.48 -3.18 2.59
C ALA A 80 19.39 -4.25 1.94
N ALA A 81 19.63 -4.18 0.65
CA ALA A 81 20.54 -5.10 -0.05
C ALA A 81 21.95 -5.11 0.55
N LYS A 82 22.45 -3.92 0.93
CA LYS A 82 23.78 -3.78 1.53
C LYS A 82 23.86 -4.28 2.97
N LYS A 83 22.77 -4.17 3.75
CA LYS A 83 22.77 -4.40 5.19
C LYS A 83 22.11 -5.72 5.60
N MET A 84 21.31 -6.35 4.72
CA MET A 84 20.46 -7.50 5.06
C MET A 84 21.31 -8.72 5.44
N LYS A 85 21.09 -9.22 6.65
CA LYS A 85 21.74 -10.44 7.14
C LYS A 85 21.11 -11.68 6.51
N LYS A 86 21.82 -12.82 6.57
CA LYS A 86 21.36 -14.07 5.95
C LYS A 86 19.96 -14.48 6.42
N GLU A 87 19.68 -14.39 7.71
CA GLU A 87 18.40 -14.80 8.28
C GLU A 87 17.23 -13.97 7.68
N HIS A 88 17.43 -12.66 7.50
CA HIS A 88 16.44 -11.78 6.88
C HIS A 88 16.31 -12.02 5.37
N ARG A 89 17.37 -12.43 4.68
CA ARG A 89 17.27 -12.84 3.26
C ARG A 89 16.43 -14.10 3.12
N ASP A 90 16.66 -15.09 3.97
CA ASP A 90 15.88 -16.32 3.99
C ASP A 90 14.41 -16.05 4.34
N GLU A 91 14.14 -15.08 5.21
CA GLU A 91 12.80 -14.60 5.54
C GLU A 91 12.15 -13.88 4.34
N LEU A 92 12.89 -13.00 3.65
CA LEU A 92 12.40 -12.28 2.48
C LEU A 92 11.97 -13.24 1.35
N VAL A 93 12.77 -14.29 1.10
CA VAL A 93 12.42 -15.34 0.13
C VAL A 93 11.10 -16.04 0.52
N LYS A 94 10.93 -16.39 1.80
CA LYS A 94 9.70 -17.03 2.29
C LYS A 94 8.47 -16.14 2.13
N ILE A 95 8.61 -14.85 2.46
CA ILE A 95 7.51 -13.87 2.30
C ILE A 95 7.16 -13.72 0.82
N THR A 96 8.14 -13.66 -0.06
CA THR A 96 7.92 -13.56 -1.51
C THR A 96 7.20 -14.81 -2.04
N GLN A 97 7.60 -15.99 -1.58
CA GLN A 97 6.90 -17.23 -1.94
C GLN A 97 5.45 -17.26 -1.41
N GLU A 98 5.22 -16.78 -0.17
CA GLU A 98 3.86 -16.61 0.38
C GLU A 98 3.00 -15.72 -0.55
N MET A 99 3.55 -14.59 -1.04
CA MET A 99 2.85 -13.71 -1.98
C MET A 99 2.49 -14.44 -3.28
N ILE A 100 3.42 -15.19 -3.87
CA ILE A 100 3.19 -15.94 -5.11
C ILE A 100 2.08 -16.99 -4.91
N ASP A 101 2.13 -17.72 -3.81
CA ASP A 101 1.18 -18.79 -3.52
C ASP A 101 -0.24 -18.25 -3.24
N GLU A 102 -0.34 -17.13 -2.52
CA GLU A 102 -1.62 -16.49 -2.26
C GLU A 102 -2.19 -15.78 -3.50
N ALA A 103 -1.34 -15.29 -4.39
CA ALA A 103 -1.76 -14.75 -5.69
C ALA A 103 -2.42 -15.81 -6.57
N LYS A 104 -1.82 -17.01 -6.68
CA LYS A 104 -2.38 -18.14 -7.44
C LYS A 104 -3.75 -18.60 -6.94
N LYS A 105 -4.03 -18.41 -5.64
CA LYS A 105 -5.31 -18.75 -5.00
C LYS A 105 -6.32 -17.61 -5.03
N ASP A 106 -5.97 -16.44 -5.55
CA ASP A 106 -6.71 -15.16 -5.47
C ASP A 106 -7.08 -14.78 -4.01
N HIS A 107 -6.25 -15.14 -3.05
CA HIS A 107 -6.42 -14.83 -1.63
C HIS A 107 -5.90 -13.44 -1.29
N ARG A 108 -6.61 -12.41 -1.70
CA ARG A 108 -6.22 -10.98 -1.64
C ARG A 108 -5.83 -10.48 -0.27
N ASP A 109 -6.55 -10.92 0.77
CA ASP A 109 -6.28 -10.49 2.14
C ASP A 109 -4.95 -11.03 2.68
N ASN A 110 -4.65 -12.29 2.37
CA ASN A 110 -3.40 -12.91 2.76
C ASN A 110 -2.24 -12.37 1.92
N TRP A 111 -2.47 -12.20 0.62
CA TRP A 111 -1.52 -11.55 -0.27
C TRP A 111 -1.14 -10.16 0.23
N SER A 112 -2.12 -9.32 0.57
CA SER A 112 -1.88 -7.96 1.11
C SER A 112 -1.12 -7.96 2.43
N LYS A 113 -1.32 -8.98 3.29
CA LYS A 113 -0.53 -9.13 4.52
C LYS A 113 0.92 -9.50 4.22
N ALA A 114 1.15 -10.38 3.24
CA ALA A 114 2.49 -10.75 2.81
C ALA A 114 3.22 -9.57 2.15
N ASP A 115 2.53 -8.78 1.30
CA ASP A 115 3.04 -7.55 0.72
C ASP A 115 3.49 -6.53 1.80
N ASN A 116 2.67 -6.33 2.83
CA ASN A 116 3.06 -5.47 3.96
C ASN A 116 4.29 -6.01 4.69
N LYS A 117 4.37 -7.32 4.98
CA LYS A 117 5.54 -7.94 5.62
C LYS A 117 6.82 -7.75 4.77
N PHE A 118 6.69 -7.86 3.44
CA PHE A 118 7.79 -7.66 2.50
C PHE A 118 8.40 -6.27 2.64
N HIS A 119 7.57 -5.24 2.54
CA HIS A 119 8.02 -3.87 2.67
C HIS A 119 8.52 -3.53 4.08
N ASP A 120 7.85 -4.01 5.13
CA ASP A 120 8.25 -3.80 6.52
C ASP A 120 9.64 -4.38 6.80
N LEU A 121 9.94 -5.58 6.31
CA LEU A 121 11.25 -6.21 6.48
C LEU A 121 12.36 -5.42 5.78
N ILE A 122 12.12 -4.97 4.54
CA ILE A 122 13.07 -4.17 3.77
C ILE A 122 13.31 -2.83 4.45
N PHE A 123 12.25 -2.12 4.84
CA PHE A 123 12.35 -0.79 5.44
C PHE A 123 13.04 -0.83 6.81
N LYS A 124 12.74 -1.84 7.62
CA LYS A 124 13.43 -2.08 8.88
C LYS A 124 14.92 -2.34 8.68
N THR A 125 15.27 -3.15 7.66
CA THR A 125 16.66 -3.49 7.35
C THR A 125 17.43 -2.31 6.78
N ALA A 126 16.79 -1.45 5.99
CA ALA A 126 17.39 -0.25 5.45
C ALA A 126 17.87 0.73 6.53
N ASP A 127 17.25 0.67 7.72
CA ASP A 127 17.62 1.47 8.91
C ASP A 127 17.58 2.98 8.64
N ASN A 128 16.51 3.43 7.97
CA ASN A 128 16.20 4.85 7.77
C ASN A 128 14.71 5.08 8.08
N GLN A 129 14.41 5.27 9.35
CA GLN A 129 13.04 5.38 9.85
C GLN A 129 12.28 6.57 9.25
N MET A 130 12.97 7.68 8.96
CA MET A 130 12.33 8.86 8.35
C MET A 130 11.81 8.52 6.95
N MET A 131 12.65 7.97 6.08
CA MET A 131 12.25 7.59 4.72
C MET A 131 11.20 6.47 4.74
N ALA A 132 11.36 5.47 5.62
CA ALA A 132 10.37 4.41 5.79
C ALA A 132 8.98 4.95 6.17
N ASN A 133 8.90 5.90 7.10
CA ASN A 133 7.65 6.54 7.49
C ASN A 133 6.99 7.30 6.33
N ILE A 134 7.79 8.05 5.55
CA ILE A 134 7.30 8.78 4.36
C ILE A 134 6.76 7.77 3.33
N ALA A 135 7.49 6.71 3.04
CA ALA A 135 7.05 5.65 2.12
C ALA A 135 5.73 5.02 2.57
N LEU A 136 5.64 4.59 3.83
CA LEU A 136 4.44 3.95 4.39
C LEU A 136 3.20 4.85 4.33
N VAL A 137 3.33 6.13 4.68
CA VAL A 137 2.20 7.09 4.61
C VAL A 137 1.72 7.25 3.17
N ASN A 138 2.63 7.41 2.21
CA ASN A 138 2.28 7.64 0.82
C ASN A 138 1.77 6.36 0.13
N ARG A 139 2.31 5.18 0.46
CA ARG A 139 1.75 3.89 0.02
C ARG A 139 0.29 3.73 0.46
N ARG A 140 -0.05 4.04 1.73
CA ARG A 140 -1.43 3.96 2.23
C ARG A 140 -2.41 4.83 1.45
N LYS A 141 -2.01 6.01 0.97
CA LYS A 141 -2.87 6.91 0.17
C LYS A 141 -3.33 6.25 -1.13
N ILE A 142 -2.46 5.49 -1.79
CA ILE A 142 -2.74 4.86 -3.08
C ILE A 142 -3.15 3.39 -2.97
N GLN A 143 -2.83 2.70 -1.86
CA GLN A 143 -3.10 1.28 -1.63
C GLN A 143 -4.59 0.93 -1.74
N ARG A 144 -5.50 1.83 -1.37
CA ARG A 144 -6.94 1.64 -1.52
C ARG A 144 -7.39 1.44 -2.99
N PHE A 145 -6.67 2.03 -3.94
CA PHE A 145 -6.91 1.81 -5.37
C PHE A 145 -6.29 0.50 -5.82
N TRP A 146 -5.15 0.16 -5.27
CA TRP A 146 -4.47 -1.08 -5.52
C TRP A 146 -5.32 -2.31 -5.14
N THR A 147 -5.92 -2.33 -3.96
CA THR A 147 -6.84 -3.40 -3.54
C THR A 147 -8.07 -3.51 -4.43
N ARG A 148 -8.47 -2.43 -5.13
CA ARG A 148 -9.54 -2.45 -6.13
C ARG A 148 -9.03 -2.91 -7.49
N SER A 149 -7.80 -2.58 -7.88
CA SER A 149 -7.20 -3.04 -9.15
C SER A 149 -7.00 -4.56 -9.18
N ALA A 150 -6.79 -5.15 -8.04
CA ALA A 150 -6.73 -6.59 -7.87
C ALA A 150 -8.04 -7.32 -8.27
N GLN A 151 -9.13 -6.60 -8.54
CA GLN A 151 -10.36 -7.15 -9.14
C GLN A 151 -10.21 -7.43 -10.66
N TYR A 152 -9.18 -6.90 -11.30
CA TYR A 152 -8.84 -7.21 -12.67
C TYR A 152 -7.92 -8.43 -12.70
N GLU A 153 -8.23 -9.37 -13.61
CA GLU A 153 -7.55 -10.67 -13.74
C GLU A 153 -6.02 -10.57 -13.72
N SER A 154 -5.38 -11.52 -13.04
CA SER A 154 -3.92 -11.74 -12.97
C SER A 154 -3.06 -10.65 -12.31
N ARG A 155 -3.64 -9.57 -11.76
CA ARG A 155 -2.83 -8.47 -11.22
C ARG A 155 -1.96 -8.88 -10.01
N LEU A 156 -2.47 -9.75 -9.13
CA LEU A 156 -1.70 -10.25 -7.98
C LEU A 156 -0.49 -11.07 -8.44
N GLU A 157 -0.65 -11.89 -9.49
CA GLU A 157 0.45 -12.71 -10.02
C GLU A 157 1.55 -11.84 -10.64
N VAL A 158 1.16 -10.82 -11.43
CA VAL A 158 2.13 -9.88 -12.02
C VAL A 158 2.90 -9.16 -10.92
N CYS A 159 2.20 -8.61 -9.93
CA CYS A 159 2.82 -7.91 -8.81
C CYS A 159 3.73 -8.83 -7.99
N SER A 160 3.33 -10.08 -7.76
CA SER A 160 4.17 -11.06 -7.05
C SER A 160 5.47 -11.36 -7.80
N LYS A 161 5.44 -11.42 -9.14
CA LYS A 161 6.65 -11.57 -9.96
C LYS A 161 7.57 -10.35 -9.87
N GLU A 162 7.01 -9.15 -9.86
CA GLU A 162 7.78 -7.92 -9.65
C GLU A 162 8.49 -7.95 -8.29
N HIS A 163 7.79 -8.37 -7.23
CA HIS A 163 8.38 -8.53 -5.90
C HIS A 163 9.44 -9.64 -5.85
N GLU A 164 9.29 -10.71 -6.62
CA GLU A 164 10.30 -11.76 -6.76
C GLU A 164 11.59 -11.22 -7.38
N VAL A 165 11.49 -10.38 -8.42
CA VAL A 165 12.65 -9.71 -9.03
C VAL A 165 13.35 -8.81 -8.01
N LEU A 166 12.59 -8.00 -7.27
CA LEU A 166 13.11 -7.13 -6.21
C LEU A 166 13.77 -7.93 -5.08
N ALA A 167 13.12 -9.01 -4.62
CA ALA A 167 13.69 -9.88 -3.59
C ALA A 167 15.02 -10.51 -4.04
N ASN A 168 15.08 -11.01 -5.27
CA ASN A 168 16.29 -11.59 -5.84
C ASN A 168 17.42 -10.57 -5.91
N ALA A 169 17.15 -9.34 -6.35
CA ALA A 169 18.16 -8.28 -6.37
C ALA A 169 18.72 -8.00 -4.95
N ILE A 170 17.84 -7.95 -3.93
CA ILE A 170 18.26 -7.73 -2.54
C ILE A 170 19.05 -8.94 -1.99
N VAL A 171 18.55 -10.16 -2.20
CA VAL A 171 19.18 -11.39 -1.68
C VAL A 171 20.57 -11.60 -2.26
N HIS A 172 20.74 -11.32 -3.55
CA HIS A 172 22.04 -11.44 -4.22
C HIS A 172 22.91 -10.18 -4.09
N GLN A 173 22.42 -9.15 -3.41
CA GLN A 173 23.11 -7.85 -3.25
C GLN A 173 23.43 -7.18 -4.59
N ASP A 174 22.63 -7.45 -5.62
CA ASP A 174 22.74 -6.80 -6.93
C ASP A 174 22.13 -5.40 -6.89
N VAL A 175 22.93 -4.46 -6.40
CA VAL A 175 22.50 -3.05 -6.26
C VAL A 175 22.16 -2.43 -7.62
N ALA A 176 22.81 -2.86 -8.70
CA ALA A 176 22.54 -2.31 -10.02
C ALA A 176 21.16 -2.73 -10.57
N ALA A 177 20.65 -3.88 -10.16
CA ALA A 177 19.33 -4.36 -10.56
C ALA A 177 18.18 -3.70 -9.78
N ILE A 178 18.44 -3.03 -8.65
CA ILE A 178 17.37 -2.50 -7.76
C ILE A 178 16.63 -1.35 -8.42
N GLU A 179 17.33 -0.34 -8.92
CA GLU A 179 16.69 0.86 -9.49
C GLU A 179 15.74 0.52 -10.65
N PRO A 180 16.16 -0.24 -11.68
CA PRO A 180 15.25 -0.61 -12.77
C PRO A 180 14.07 -1.47 -12.30
N ALA A 181 14.28 -2.40 -11.34
CA ALA A 181 13.20 -3.22 -10.81
C ALA A 181 12.18 -2.40 -10.00
N VAL A 182 12.63 -1.44 -9.20
CA VAL A 182 11.73 -0.50 -8.49
C VAL A 182 10.98 0.37 -9.49
N ALA A 183 11.64 0.89 -10.51
CA ALA A 183 11.02 1.72 -11.54
C ALA A 183 9.90 0.98 -12.27
N GLU A 184 10.15 -0.27 -12.68
CA GLU A 184 9.14 -1.11 -13.33
C GLU A 184 7.95 -1.39 -12.41
N HIS A 185 8.20 -1.82 -11.17
CA HIS A 185 7.16 -2.07 -10.16
C HIS A 185 6.28 -0.83 -9.91
N ILE A 186 6.89 0.33 -9.68
CA ILE A 186 6.16 1.58 -9.45
C ILE A 186 5.38 2.02 -10.69
N ASN A 187 5.95 1.86 -11.89
CA ASN A 187 5.27 2.21 -13.14
C ASN A 187 4.04 1.34 -13.40
N HIS A 188 4.11 0.04 -13.16
CA HIS A 188 2.96 -0.86 -13.25
C HIS A 188 1.87 -0.50 -12.23
N MET A 189 2.26 -0.16 -10.99
CA MET A 189 1.34 0.33 -9.98
C MET A 189 0.66 1.63 -10.43
N ARG A 190 1.43 2.61 -10.91
CA ARG A 190 0.96 3.89 -11.46
C ARG A 190 -0.10 3.70 -12.54
N THR A 191 0.24 2.94 -13.57
CA THR A 191 -0.63 2.68 -14.72
C THR A 191 -1.94 2.04 -14.29
N SER A 192 -1.89 1.08 -13.37
CA SER A 192 -3.07 0.38 -12.88
C SER A 192 -4.00 1.29 -12.09
N ILE A 193 -3.45 2.16 -11.24
CA ILE A 193 -4.23 3.10 -10.44
C ILE A 193 -4.88 4.16 -11.34
N LEU A 194 -4.12 4.73 -12.28
CA LEU A 194 -4.64 5.72 -13.22
C LEU A 194 -5.78 5.15 -14.07
N LYS A 195 -5.68 3.90 -14.52
CA LYS A 195 -6.76 3.21 -15.23
C LYS A 195 -8.03 3.11 -14.39
N ILE A 196 -7.92 2.81 -13.10
CA ILE A 196 -9.09 2.72 -12.20
C ILE A 196 -9.73 4.09 -12.01
N ILE A 197 -8.92 5.13 -11.79
CA ILE A 197 -9.43 6.48 -11.58
C ILE A 197 -10.14 6.99 -12.84
N SER A 198 -9.58 6.75 -14.04
CA SER A 198 -10.18 7.17 -15.29
C SER A 198 -11.50 6.45 -15.60
N THR A 199 -11.62 5.16 -15.24
CA THR A 199 -12.87 4.40 -15.43
C THR A 199 -13.94 4.70 -14.38
N ALA A 200 -13.56 5.23 -13.21
CA ALA A 200 -14.50 5.63 -12.16
C ALA A 200 -15.05 7.07 -12.36
N ALA A 201 -14.40 7.89 -13.16
CA ALA A 201 -14.79 9.28 -13.41
C ALA A 201 -16.18 9.48 -14.05
N PRO A 202 -16.69 8.59 -14.94
CA PRO A 202 -18.02 8.74 -15.54
C PRO A 202 -19.21 8.53 -14.58
N ILE A 203 -18.97 8.04 -13.36
CA ILE A 203 -20.05 7.71 -12.38
C ILE A 203 -20.32 8.89 -11.44
N LEU A 204 -19.57 9.99 -11.57
CA LEU A 204 -19.62 11.17 -10.70
C LEU A 204 -20.09 12.46 -11.43
N GLY A 205 -20.61 12.32 -12.66
CA GLY A 205 -21.25 13.39 -13.43
C GLY A 205 -22.74 13.49 -13.15
#